data_087a54246b9158cfc25e26a65e5933bb
#
_entry.id   087a54246b9158cfc25e26a65e5933bb
#
_cell.length_a   1.000
_cell.length_b   1.000
_cell.length_c   1.000
_cell.angle_alpha   90.00
_cell.angle_beta   90.00
_cell.angle_gamma   90.00
#
_symmetry.space_group_name_H-M   'P 1'
#
loop_
_entity.id
_entity.type
_entity.pdbx_description
1 polymer ?
#
loop_
_entity_poly.entity_id
_entity_poly.type
_entity_poly.pdbx_seq_one_letter_code
_entity_poly.pdbx_strand_id
1 'polypeptide(L)'
;EIEYEVMRDGNGNCITVCNMENLDPVGVHTGDSIVVAPSQTLSDKEYQMLRTSALNIISELNITGGCNVQYALNPDSFEYCVIEVNPRVSRSSALASKATGYPIAKVAAKIALGYTLDEIKNAVTKKTYASFEPMLDYCVVKIPRLPFDKFISAKRTLTAQMKATGEVMSICDNFE
;
A
#
# COMPACT_ATOMS: atom_id res chain seq x y z
N GLU A 1 2.37 -4.01 11.56
CA GLU A 1 1.50 -4.33 10.41
C GLU A 1 2.10 -3.78 9.13
N ILE A 2 2.16 -4.60 8.07
CA ILE A 2 2.82 -4.27 6.80
C ILE A 2 1.80 -4.39 5.65
N GLU A 3 1.85 -3.44 4.72
CA GLU A 3 0.98 -3.43 3.55
C GLU A 3 1.80 -3.43 2.25
N TYR A 4 1.26 -4.09 1.24
CA TYR A 4 1.76 -4.04 -0.14
C TYR A 4 0.65 -3.61 -1.09
N GLU A 5 0.90 -2.58 -1.88
CA GLU A 5 0.10 -2.25 -3.06
C GLU A 5 0.70 -3.00 -4.26
N VAL A 6 -0.10 -3.86 -4.86
CA VAL A 6 0.31 -4.75 -5.95
C VAL A 6 -0.51 -4.46 -7.20
N MET A 7 0.10 -4.61 -8.36
CA MET A 7 -0.54 -4.42 -9.65
C MET A 7 -0.29 -5.65 -10.53
N ARG A 8 -1.34 -6.18 -11.18
CA ARG A 8 -1.23 -7.32 -12.09
C ARG A 8 -2.10 -7.09 -13.34
N ASP A 9 -1.58 -7.41 -14.52
CA ASP A 9 -2.32 -7.36 -15.79
C ASP A 9 -2.92 -8.72 -16.19
N GLY A 10 -3.64 -8.73 -17.33
CA GLY A 10 -4.29 -9.93 -17.85
C GLY A 10 -3.32 -10.99 -18.36
N ASN A 11 -2.06 -10.65 -18.66
CA ASN A 11 -1.02 -11.58 -19.09
C ASN A 11 -0.23 -12.18 -17.91
N GLY A 12 -0.55 -11.77 -16.68
CA GLY A 12 0.11 -12.26 -15.49
C GLY A 12 1.36 -11.47 -15.08
N ASN A 13 1.72 -10.39 -15.78
CA ASN A 13 2.77 -9.50 -15.31
C ASN A 13 2.34 -8.86 -14.00
N CYS A 14 3.20 -8.91 -13.00
CA CYS A 14 2.87 -8.51 -11.64
C CYS A 14 4.02 -7.74 -11.01
N ILE A 15 3.71 -6.63 -10.33
CA ILE A 15 4.68 -5.80 -9.61
C ILE A 15 4.14 -5.35 -8.25
N THR A 16 5.04 -5.01 -7.35
CA THR A 16 4.69 -4.22 -6.16
C THR A 16 4.90 -2.73 -6.46
N VAL A 17 3.91 -1.93 -6.15
CA VAL A 17 3.95 -0.47 -6.36
C VAL A 17 4.50 0.24 -5.14
N CYS A 18 4.10 -0.20 -3.96
CA CYS A 18 4.48 0.42 -2.70
C CYS A 18 4.44 -0.62 -1.58
N ASN A 19 5.43 -0.54 -0.70
CA ASN A 19 5.44 -1.19 0.60
C ASN A 19 5.22 -0.12 1.67
N MET A 20 4.40 -0.41 2.67
CA MET A 20 4.03 0.52 3.74
C MET A 20 4.03 -0.19 5.09
N GLU A 21 4.32 0.55 6.14
CA GLU A 21 4.30 0.08 7.52
C GLU A 21 3.35 0.93 8.35
N ASN A 22 2.48 0.27 9.10
CA ASN A 22 1.60 0.91 10.08
C ASN A 22 2.30 0.98 11.43
N LEU A 23 2.39 2.18 12.01
CA LEU A 23 3.05 2.42 13.31
C LEU A 23 2.17 2.05 14.49
N ASP A 24 0.86 2.05 14.30
CA ASP A 24 -0.09 1.66 15.33
C ASP A 24 -0.14 0.12 15.48
N PRO A 25 -0.54 -0.39 16.65
CA PRO A 25 -0.64 -1.83 16.88
C PRO A 25 -1.55 -2.55 15.89
N VAL A 26 -1.20 -3.80 15.57
CA VAL A 26 -2.06 -4.69 14.78
C VAL A 26 -3.46 -4.76 15.37
N GLY A 27 -4.48 -4.61 14.51
CA GLY A 27 -5.89 -4.54 14.92
C GLY A 27 -6.46 -3.13 14.95
N VAL A 28 -5.65 -2.08 14.85
CA VAL A 28 -6.11 -0.73 14.51
C VAL A 28 -6.36 -0.67 13.00
N HIS A 29 -7.52 -0.11 12.61
CA HIS A 29 -7.84 0.04 11.19
C HIS A 29 -6.77 0.87 10.47
N THR A 30 -6.28 0.41 9.34
CA THR A 30 -5.18 1.07 8.59
C THR A 30 -5.51 2.52 8.18
N GLY A 31 -6.80 2.84 7.97
CA GLY A 31 -7.29 4.20 7.75
C GLY A 31 -7.09 5.13 8.94
N ASP A 32 -7.00 4.60 10.16
CA ASP A 32 -6.81 5.34 11.41
C ASP A 32 -5.34 5.33 11.87
N SER A 33 -4.50 4.51 11.27
CA SER A 33 -3.09 4.37 11.62
C SER A 33 -2.22 5.47 11.00
N ILE A 34 -1.13 5.79 11.67
CA ILE A 34 0.00 6.50 11.06
C ILE A 34 0.74 5.48 10.21
N VAL A 35 0.98 5.81 8.94
CA VAL A 35 1.60 4.90 7.97
C VAL A 35 2.84 5.54 7.37
N VAL A 36 3.92 4.78 7.26
CA VAL A 36 5.17 5.20 6.64
C VAL A 36 5.45 4.37 5.39
N ALA A 37 5.96 5.02 4.37
CA ALA A 37 6.43 4.40 3.12
C ALA A 37 7.82 4.95 2.75
N PRO A 38 8.80 4.09 2.40
CA PRO A 38 8.76 2.63 2.55
C PRO A 38 8.76 2.20 4.02
N SER A 39 8.54 0.91 4.30
CA SER A 39 8.68 0.36 5.66
C SER A 39 10.07 0.62 6.21
N GLN A 40 10.14 0.98 7.51
CA GLN A 40 11.37 1.42 8.16
C GLN A 40 12.04 0.33 8.99
N THR A 41 11.28 -0.69 9.41
CA THR A 41 11.76 -1.70 10.37
C THR A 41 12.07 -3.05 9.74
N LEU A 42 11.64 -3.30 8.49
CA LEU A 42 11.89 -4.57 7.81
C LEU A 42 13.35 -4.73 7.39
N SER A 43 13.92 -5.88 7.65
CA SER A 43 15.11 -6.34 6.94
C SER A 43 14.78 -6.63 5.47
N ASP A 44 15.81 -6.63 4.60
CA ASP A 44 15.60 -6.99 3.20
C ASP A 44 14.98 -8.40 3.03
N LYS A 45 15.36 -9.34 3.87
CA LYS A 45 14.80 -10.70 3.84
C LYS A 45 13.31 -10.73 4.14
N GLU A 46 12.85 -9.98 5.13
CA GLU A 46 11.42 -9.85 5.47
C GLU A 46 10.66 -9.12 4.37
N TYR A 47 11.24 -8.04 3.86
CA TYR A 47 10.68 -7.30 2.73
C TYR A 47 10.45 -8.23 1.52
N GLN A 48 11.47 -8.98 1.09
CA GLN A 48 11.37 -9.87 -0.07
C GLN A 48 10.42 -11.05 0.17
N MET A 49 10.38 -11.57 1.39
CA MET A 49 9.45 -12.64 1.78
C MET A 49 8.00 -12.18 1.63
N LEU A 50 7.64 -11.05 2.22
CA LEU A 50 6.28 -10.51 2.15
C LEU A 50 5.92 -10.03 0.74
N ARG A 51 6.88 -9.43 0.03
CA ARG A 51 6.72 -9.07 -1.39
C ARG A 51 6.37 -10.29 -2.24
N THR A 52 7.14 -11.37 -2.12
CA THR A 52 6.89 -12.62 -2.85
C THR A 52 5.52 -13.20 -2.50
N SER A 53 5.15 -13.18 -1.21
CA SER A 53 3.82 -13.59 -0.76
C SER A 53 2.71 -12.78 -1.42
N ALA A 54 2.85 -11.45 -1.48
CA ALA A 54 1.85 -10.57 -2.09
C ALA A 54 1.67 -10.85 -3.59
N LEU A 55 2.79 -11.04 -4.33
CA LEU A 55 2.76 -11.39 -5.74
C LEU A 55 2.11 -12.77 -5.98
N ASN A 56 2.39 -13.75 -5.14
CA ASN A 56 1.78 -15.07 -5.22
C ASN A 56 0.27 -15.01 -4.95
N ILE A 57 -0.15 -14.29 -3.90
CA ILE A 57 -1.57 -14.15 -3.55
C ILE A 57 -2.37 -13.54 -4.72
N ILE A 58 -1.91 -12.42 -5.29
CA ILE A 58 -2.63 -11.78 -6.39
C ILE A 58 -2.68 -12.66 -7.65
N SER A 59 -1.64 -13.47 -7.87
CA SER A 59 -1.55 -14.39 -9.00
C SER A 59 -2.45 -15.61 -8.80
N GLU A 60 -2.43 -16.27 -7.65
CA GLU A 60 -3.27 -17.42 -7.33
C GLU A 60 -4.77 -17.07 -7.32
N LEU A 61 -5.12 -15.89 -6.81
CA LEU A 61 -6.49 -15.38 -6.87
C LEU A 61 -6.89 -14.86 -8.25
N ASN A 62 -5.98 -14.87 -9.22
CA ASN A 62 -6.17 -14.38 -10.59
C ASN A 62 -6.76 -12.94 -10.62
N ILE A 63 -6.34 -12.09 -9.69
CA ILE A 63 -6.78 -10.70 -9.62
C ILE A 63 -6.12 -9.92 -10.77
N THR A 64 -6.91 -9.12 -11.48
CA THR A 64 -6.43 -8.22 -12.54
C THR A 64 -6.70 -6.77 -12.13
N GLY A 65 -5.68 -5.92 -12.18
CA GLY A 65 -5.71 -4.55 -11.69
C GLY A 65 -4.93 -4.36 -10.40
N GLY A 66 -5.40 -3.45 -9.54
CA GLY A 66 -4.77 -3.15 -8.25
C GLY A 66 -5.29 -4.02 -7.11
N CYS A 67 -4.41 -4.34 -6.18
CA CYS A 67 -4.74 -5.08 -4.96
C CYS A 67 -3.87 -4.58 -3.80
N ASN A 68 -4.48 -4.44 -2.63
CA ASN A 68 -3.78 -4.20 -1.37
C ASN A 68 -3.75 -5.48 -0.56
N VAL A 69 -2.58 -5.87 -0.05
CA VAL A 69 -2.39 -7.03 0.83
C VAL A 69 -1.82 -6.56 2.15
N GLN A 70 -2.45 -6.95 3.25
CA GLN A 70 -2.08 -6.56 4.60
C GLN A 70 -1.59 -7.76 5.39
N TYR A 71 -0.51 -7.58 6.12
CA TYR A 71 0.19 -8.60 6.88
C TYR A 71 0.41 -8.19 8.33
N ALA A 72 0.30 -9.13 9.25
CA ALA A 72 0.94 -9.05 10.56
C ALA A 72 2.21 -9.90 10.53
N LEU A 73 3.34 -9.27 10.76
CA LEU A 73 4.66 -9.92 10.89
C LEU A 73 5.06 -9.97 12.35
N ASN A 74 5.53 -11.13 12.82
CA ASN A 74 6.12 -11.25 14.13
C ASN A 74 7.53 -10.61 14.12
N PRO A 75 7.81 -9.60 14.98
CA PRO A 75 9.09 -8.90 14.96
C PRO A 75 10.28 -9.78 15.39
N ASP A 76 10.02 -10.89 16.10
CA ASP A 76 11.05 -11.78 16.64
C ASP A 76 11.29 -13.03 15.77
N SER A 77 10.54 -13.18 14.68
CA SER A 77 10.64 -14.34 13.78
C SER A 77 10.19 -13.98 12.36
N PHE A 78 10.31 -14.94 11.43
CA PHE A 78 9.76 -14.81 10.06
C PHE A 78 8.30 -15.27 9.94
N GLU A 79 7.63 -15.53 11.06
CA GLU A 79 6.22 -15.89 11.04
C GLU A 79 5.34 -14.69 10.72
N TYR A 80 4.43 -14.85 9.79
CA TYR A 80 3.47 -13.84 9.42
C TYR A 80 2.09 -14.43 9.13
N CYS A 81 1.09 -13.62 9.22
CA CYS A 81 -0.24 -13.96 8.72
C CYS A 81 -0.78 -12.86 7.79
N VAL A 82 -1.61 -13.27 6.86
CA VAL A 82 -2.38 -12.35 6.02
C VAL A 82 -3.59 -11.89 6.83
N ILE A 83 -3.71 -10.57 7.01
CA ILE A 83 -4.86 -9.96 7.68
C ILE A 83 -6.01 -9.81 6.69
N GLU A 84 -5.71 -9.20 5.53
CA GLU A 84 -6.74 -8.87 4.55
C GLU A 84 -6.13 -8.77 3.14
N VAL A 85 -6.94 -9.16 2.15
CA VAL A 85 -6.64 -8.96 0.72
C VAL A 85 -7.78 -8.16 0.12
N ASN A 86 -7.46 -6.98 -0.40
CA ASN A 86 -8.41 -6.05 -0.99
C ASN A 86 -8.21 -5.97 -2.52
N PRO A 87 -8.95 -6.75 -3.33
CA PRO A 87 -8.77 -6.80 -4.79
C PRO A 87 -9.41 -5.57 -5.47
N ARG A 88 -9.00 -4.41 -5.09
CA ARG A 88 -9.52 -3.13 -5.57
C ARG A 88 -8.53 -1.99 -5.31
N VAL A 89 -8.67 -0.90 -6.06
CA VAL A 89 -8.05 0.38 -5.72
C VAL A 89 -8.74 0.97 -4.48
N SER A 90 -7.96 1.50 -3.55
CA SER A 90 -8.40 1.99 -2.25
C SER A 90 -7.82 3.38 -1.92
N ARG A 91 -8.08 3.86 -0.71
CA ARG A 91 -7.43 5.11 -0.23
C ARG A 91 -5.92 4.94 -0.07
N SER A 92 -5.46 3.78 0.40
CA SER A 92 -4.02 3.48 0.46
C SER A 92 -3.37 3.51 -0.92
N SER A 93 -4.07 3.06 -1.96
CA SER A 93 -3.61 3.17 -3.35
C SER A 93 -3.45 4.62 -3.81
N ALA A 94 -4.32 5.53 -3.36
CA ALA A 94 -4.18 6.96 -3.66
C ALA A 94 -2.96 7.56 -2.96
N LEU A 95 -2.73 7.19 -1.70
CA LEU A 95 -1.53 7.57 -0.94
C LEU A 95 -0.27 7.02 -1.60
N ALA A 96 -0.25 5.72 -1.91
CA ALA A 96 0.86 5.07 -2.59
C ALA A 96 1.16 5.72 -3.96
N SER A 97 0.13 6.11 -4.71
CA SER A 97 0.29 6.82 -5.98
C SER A 97 0.99 8.17 -5.80
N LYS A 98 0.65 8.92 -4.76
CA LYS A 98 1.31 10.20 -4.45
C LYS A 98 2.74 9.99 -3.96
N ALA A 99 2.94 8.98 -3.10
CA ALA A 99 4.25 8.67 -2.54
C ALA A 99 5.25 8.22 -3.62
N THR A 100 4.83 7.40 -4.56
CA THR A 100 5.71 6.74 -5.54
C THR A 100 5.75 7.43 -6.91
N GLY A 101 4.81 8.31 -7.20
CA GLY A 101 4.62 8.83 -8.56
C GLY A 101 4.08 7.77 -9.54
N TYR A 102 3.59 6.63 -9.05
CA TYR A 102 2.98 5.59 -9.87
C TYR A 102 1.45 5.76 -9.86
N PRO A 103 0.81 6.09 -10.99
CA PRO A 103 -0.61 6.43 -11.03
C PRO A 103 -1.50 5.16 -11.03
N ILE A 104 -1.63 4.51 -9.88
CA ILE A 104 -2.31 3.20 -9.70
C ILE A 104 -3.69 3.18 -10.37
N ALA A 105 -4.56 4.15 -10.06
CA ALA A 105 -5.92 4.16 -10.60
C ALA A 105 -5.95 4.27 -12.14
N LYS A 106 -5.06 5.08 -12.72
CA LYS A 106 -4.96 5.22 -14.17
C LYS A 106 -4.43 3.95 -14.84
N VAL A 107 -3.45 3.31 -14.22
CA VAL A 107 -2.89 2.03 -14.72
C VAL A 107 -3.96 0.94 -14.60
N ALA A 108 -4.65 0.83 -13.46
CA ALA A 108 -5.73 -0.14 -13.27
C ALA A 108 -6.85 0.03 -14.32
N ALA A 109 -7.24 1.27 -14.64
CA ALA A 109 -8.22 1.55 -15.67
C ALA A 109 -7.76 1.09 -17.06
N LYS A 110 -6.47 1.26 -17.40
CA LYS A 110 -5.93 0.77 -18.67
C LYS A 110 -5.84 -0.75 -18.73
N ILE A 111 -5.46 -1.39 -17.62
CA ILE A 111 -5.48 -2.85 -17.50
C ILE A 111 -6.90 -3.40 -17.73
N ALA A 112 -7.92 -2.75 -17.17
CA ALA A 112 -9.31 -3.13 -17.40
C ALA A 112 -9.76 -3.00 -18.87
N LEU A 113 -9.07 -2.18 -19.67
CA LEU A 113 -9.25 -2.06 -21.12
C LEU A 113 -8.40 -3.06 -21.92
N GLY A 114 -7.65 -3.95 -21.26
CA GLY A 114 -6.85 -5.00 -21.89
C GLY A 114 -5.39 -4.66 -22.15
N TYR A 115 -4.90 -3.49 -21.72
CA TYR A 115 -3.47 -3.15 -21.82
C TYR A 115 -2.64 -3.94 -20.80
N THR A 116 -1.41 -4.26 -21.17
CA THR A 116 -0.43 -4.89 -20.28
C THR A 116 0.47 -3.85 -19.61
N LEU A 117 1.11 -4.22 -18.49
CA LEU A 117 1.97 -3.32 -17.73
C LEU A 117 3.15 -2.77 -18.54
N ASP A 118 3.70 -3.54 -19.45
CA ASP A 118 4.81 -3.18 -20.34
C ASP A 118 4.38 -2.29 -21.52
N GLU A 119 3.10 -2.24 -21.86
CA GLU A 119 2.54 -1.33 -22.87
C GLU A 119 2.17 0.05 -22.29
N ILE A 120 1.87 0.11 -20.97
CA ILE A 120 1.39 1.31 -20.32
C ILE A 120 2.56 2.20 -19.92
N LYS A 121 2.70 3.37 -20.56
CA LYS A 121 3.64 4.40 -20.09
C LYS A 121 3.16 5.04 -18.80
N ASN A 122 4.08 5.22 -17.84
CA ASN A 122 3.81 5.97 -16.62
C ASN A 122 3.53 7.44 -16.96
N ALA A 123 2.32 7.91 -16.67
CA ALA A 123 1.86 9.24 -17.03
C ALA A 123 2.56 10.37 -16.24
N VAL A 124 3.17 10.05 -15.10
CA VAL A 124 3.90 10.98 -14.24
C VAL A 124 5.34 11.12 -14.72
N THR A 125 6.07 10.02 -14.80
CA THR A 125 7.48 10.04 -15.22
C THR A 125 7.65 10.29 -16.73
N LYS A 126 6.69 9.86 -17.55
CA LYS A 126 6.69 9.91 -19.03
C LYS A 126 7.86 9.15 -19.68
N LYS A 127 8.71 8.53 -18.89
CA LYS A 127 9.93 7.81 -19.33
C LYS A 127 9.82 6.31 -19.09
N THR A 128 9.31 5.91 -17.94
CA THR A 128 9.19 4.50 -17.54
C THR A 128 7.85 3.90 -17.96
N TYR A 129 7.78 2.57 -17.95
CA TYR A 129 6.53 1.82 -18.14
C TYR A 129 5.95 1.40 -16.80
N ALA A 130 4.67 1.01 -16.80
CA ALA A 130 3.97 0.57 -15.59
C ALA A 130 4.49 -0.77 -15.04
N SER A 131 5.32 -1.49 -15.79
CA SER A 131 6.03 -2.70 -15.36
C SER A 131 7.25 -2.42 -14.47
N PHE A 132 7.68 -1.16 -14.31
CA PHE A 132 8.80 -0.78 -13.45
C PHE A 132 8.31 -0.53 -12.03
N GLU A 133 8.84 -1.28 -11.07
CA GLU A 133 8.58 -1.05 -9.65
C GLU A 133 9.19 0.27 -9.19
N PRO A 134 8.42 1.13 -8.51
CA PRO A 134 8.99 2.34 -7.92
C PRO A 134 9.97 2.01 -6.79
N MET A 135 11.03 2.80 -6.70
CA MET A 135 11.99 2.79 -5.59
C MET A 135 11.98 4.17 -4.94
N LEU A 136 11.85 4.21 -3.61
CA LEU A 136 11.82 5.46 -2.84
C LEU A 136 13.17 5.64 -2.12
N ASP A 137 13.80 6.79 -2.32
CA ASP A 137 14.98 7.26 -1.60
C ASP A 137 14.63 8.39 -0.60
N TYR A 138 13.36 8.50 -0.27
CA TYR A 138 12.80 9.44 0.70
C TYR A 138 11.71 8.74 1.52
N CYS A 139 11.29 9.38 2.60
CA CYS A 139 10.28 8.86 3.51
C CYS A 139 8.97 9.64 3.33
N VAL A 140 7.86 8.91 3.29
CA VAL A 140 6.51 9.48 3.22
C VAL A 140 5.71 9.03 4.42
N VAL A 141 5.15 9.97 5.17
CA VAL A 141 4.34 9.69 6.36
C VAL A 141 2.91 10.15 6.14
N LYS A 142 1.95 9.25 6.34
CA LYS A 142 0.53 9.56 6.36
C LYS A 142 0.05 9.66 7.80
N ILE A 143 -0.66 10.73 8.13
CA ILE A 143 -1.30 10.94 9.44
C ILE A 143 -2.81 11.08 9.24
N PRO A 144 -3.65 10.29 9.95
CA PRO A 144 -5.10 10.37 9.83
C PRO A 144 -5.67 11.63 10.49
N ARG A 145 -6.74 12.15 9.92
CA ARG A 145 -7.57 13.19 10.55
C ARG A 145 -8.69 12.52 11.35
N LEU A 146 -8.58 12.60 12.67
CA LEU A 146 -9.53 12.04 13.64
C LEU A 146 -10.39 13.18 14.22
N PRO A 147 -11.64 13.42 13.75
CA PRO A 147 -12.43 14.60 14.10
C PRO A 147 -13.22 14.41 15.41
N PHE A 148 -12.54 14.00 16.48
CA PHE A 148 -13.16 13.82 17.81
C PHE A 148 -13.64 15.13 18.45
N ASP A 149 -13.15 16.26 17.95
CA ASP A 149 -13.60 17.60 18.29
C ASP A 149 -15.06 17.84 17.82
N LYS A 150 -15.47 17.23 16.72
CA LYS A 150 -16.84 17.31 16.18
C LYS A 150 -17.74 16.20 16.69
N PHE A 151 -17.20 15.02 16.87
CA PHE A 151 -17.94 13.83 17.30
C PHE A 151 -17.64 13.52 18.78
N ILE A 152 -18.09 14.38 19.67
CA ILE A 152 -17.79 14.32 21.12
C ILE A 152 -18.28 13.05 21.80
N SER A 153 -19.33 12.38 21.28
CA SER A 153 -19.83 11.10 21.77
C SER A 153 -19.05 9.88 21.26
N ALA A 154 -18.15 10.06 20.27
CA ALA A 154 -17.36 8.96 19.73
C ALA A 154 -16.27 8.52 20.71
N LYS A 155 -16.13 7.22 20.90
CA LYS A 155 -15.00 6.65 21.65
C LYS A 155 -13.68 6.99 20.95
N ARG A 156 -12.73 7.56 21.70
CA ARG A 156 -11.41 7.98 21.17
C ARG A 156 -10.41 6.83 21.00
N THR A 157 -10.73 5.64 21.55
CA THR A 157 -9.90 4.46 21.39
C THR A 157 -9.95 3.98 19.94
N LEU A 158 -8.80 3.79 19.31
CA LEU A 158 -8.67 3.20 17.97
C LEU A 158 -8.91 1.70 18.03
N THR A 159 -9.60 1.18 17.02
CA THR A 159 -9.97 -0.24 16.91
C THR A 159 -9.99 -0.64 15.43
N ALA A 160 -10.46 -1.84 15.12
CA ALA A 160 -10.71 -2.27 13.74
C ALA A 160 -11.81 -1.44 13.01
N GLN A 161 -12.58 -0.65 13.74
CA GLN A 161 -13.55 0.28 13.16
C GLN A 161 -12.89 1.60 12.79
N MET A 162 -12.97 1.98 11.51
CA MET A 162 -12.40 3.24 11.01
C MET A 162 -13.17 4.46 11.54
N LYS A 163 -12.44 5.46 12.03
CA LYS A 163 -12.93 6.73 12.58
C LYS A 163 -12.39 7.96 11.87
N ALA A 164 -11.32 7.81 11.11
CA ALA A 164 -10.73 8.90 10.35
C ALA A 164 -11.67 9.36 9.22
N THR A 165 -11.69 10.68 9.00
CA THR A 165 -12.48 11.33 7.93
C THR A 165 -11.61 11.93 6.84
N GLY A 166 -10.29 11.86 6.98
CA GLY A 166 -9.32 12.38 6.04
C GLY A 166 -7.91 12.03 6.49
N GLU A 167 -6.95 12.51 5.74
CA GLU A 167 -5.54 12.27 6.01
C GLU A 167 -4.68 13.39 5.46
N VAL A 168 -3.49 13.56 6.01
CA VAL A 168 -2.43 14.42 5.51
C VAL A 168 -1.19 13.58 5.22
N MET A 169 -0.34 14.06 4.33
CA MET A 169 0.89 13.39 3.95
C MET A 169 2.06 14.36 4.06
N SER A 170 3.16 13.92 4.64
CA SER A 170 4.45 14.60 4.67
C SER A 170 5.48 13.79 3.88
N ILE A 171 6.40 14.47 3.23
CA ILE A 171 7.53 13.87 2.50
C ILE A 171 8.80 14.51 3.03
N CYS A 172 9.75 13.69 3.48
CA CYS A 172 11.02 14.10 4.06
C CYS A 172 12.13 13.12 3.65
N ASP A 173 13.38 13.52 3.85
CA ASP A 173 14.54 12.68 3.51
C ASP A 173 14.68 11.48 4.47
N ASN A 174 14.19 11.60 5.69
CA ASN A 174 14.21 10.54 6.72
C ASN A 174 12.92 10.56 7.54
N PHE A 175 12.75 9.54 8.38
CA PHE A 175 11.58 9.39 9.25
C PHE A 175 11.64 10.24 10.54
N GLU A 176 12.83 10.67 11.00
CA GLU A 176 13.06 11.45 12.22
C GLU A 176 12.59 12.91 12.14
#